data_dae3f896b4aff4062bbb2e922c3faa61
#
_entry.id   dae3f896b4aff4062bbb2e922c3faa61
#
_cell.length_a   1.000
_cell.length_b   1.000
_cell.length_c   1.000
_cell.angle_alpha   90.00
_cell.angle_beta   90.00
_cell.angle_gamma   90.00
#
_symmetry.space_group_name_H-M   'P 1'
#
loop_
_entity.id
_entity.type
_entity.pdbx_description
1 polymer ?
#
loop_
_entity_poly.entity_id
_entity_poly.type
_entity_poly.pdbx_seq_one_letter_code
_entity_poly.pdbx_strand_id
1 'polypeptide(L)'
;MAIKLELTWYGKDEPIRVEPRLLIENTELSNTAADSETQNMLIHGDNLLALKALESKFAGQVKCIYIDPPYNTGSAFEHYDDNLEHSIWLNLMRPRLEILWNLLDDTVGSLWISIDDSEQAYMRVLCDELFGRHNFVAQIVWQKRYSRENRESIGDVHEYILVYAKDTVSFKEVRNLVPMTEEQAKVYKNPNNDPRGRWRPVPMTAQAGHATPDQFYEIKAPGGKIHTPPAGRCWSLSKKTFEELLSDGRIYFGKDNNSQPNKIRYLSEVPGVAPWTWWPSDEVGHTDSAKKEIMELFGKDNIFDTPKPEGLIQRIIHIATNPGDLVLDSFLGSGTTAAVAQKMGRRWIGVEMGNHAYTHCKVRMDKVVAGEDPGGITKAQNWQGGGGYRFYEVAPTLINKDPFDEYVINEDYDANMLAAAVALHEGFRYQPDGDLFWKQSVGNENSYLFVTTRHLNSPYLDSIKDTMEEGEYLIIACRSFDSGLDKAYDNITVKKIPQMLLERCEFGKADYNLNIVHPPVYDDCDEEEEDV
;
A
#
# COMPACT_ATOMS: atom_id res chain seq x y z
N MET A 1 5.69 -4.42 -36.17
CA MET A 1 5.86 -4.52 -34.71
C MET A 1 5.27 -3.26 -34.10
N ALA A 2 4.40 -3.37 -33.10
CA ALA A 2 3.95 -2.18 -32.37
C ALA A 2 5.16 -1.67 -31.58
N ILE A 3 5.50 -0.39 -31.77
CA ILE A 3 6.57 0.25 -31.00
C ILE A 3 6.03 0.45 -29.58
N LYS A 4 6.66 -0.21 -28.60
CA LYS A 4 6.35 -0.04 -27.16
C LYS A 4 6.95 1.28 -26.71
N LEU A 5 6.16 2.13 -26.05
CA LEU A 5 6.69 3.29 -25.32
C LEU A 5 7.36 2.75 -24.04
N GLU A 6 8.64 3.05 -23.87
CA GLU A 6 9.46 2.52 -22.80
C GLU A 6 10.38 3.60 -22.26
N LEU A 7 10.52 3.69 -20.94
CA LEU A 7 11.51 4.51 -20.27
C LEU A 7 12.81 3.72 -20.14
N THR A 8 13.92 4.28 -20.61
CA THR A 8 15.25 3.66 -20.53
C THR A 8 16.15 4.49 -19.62
N TRP A 9 16.90 3.83 -18.73
CA TRP A 9 17.86 4.46 -17.82
C TRP A 9 19.04 3.53 -17.55
N TYR A 10 20.10 4.07 -16.96
CA TYR A 10 21.30 3.29 -16.63
C TYR A 10 20.99 2.26 -15.53
N GLY A 11 21.36 0.99 -15.76
CA GLY A 11 21.12 -0.13 -14.84
C GLY A 11 19.72 -0.75 -14.92
N LYS A 12 18.84 -0.30 -15.84
CA LYS A 12 17.47 -0.86 -15.98
C LYS A 12 17.45 -2.36 -16.19
N ASP A 13 18.37 -2.89 -17.01
CA ASP A 13 18.40 -4.29 -17.39
C ASP A 13 19.27 -5.16 -16.46
N GLU A 14 19.85 -4.57 -15.42
CA GLU A 14 20.60 -5.32 -14.43
C GLU A 14 19.65 -6.10 -13.51
N PRO A 15 19.76 -7.45 -13.45
CA PRO A 15 18.88 -8.24 -12.61
C PRO A 15 19.24 -8.06 -11.14
N ILE A 16 18.31 -7.57 -10.34
CA ILE A 16 18.45 -7.49 -8.88
C ILE A 16 17.90 -8.78 -8.27
N ARG A 17 18.77 -9.60 -7.66
CA ARG A 17 18.40 -10.84 -6.97
C ARG A 17 18.41 -10.63 -5.47
N VAL A 18 17.31 -10.11 -4.96
CA VAL A 18 17.15 -9.77 -3.54
C VAL A 18 17.17 -11.03 -2.67
N GLU A 19 17.98 -11.02 -1.62
CA GLU A 19 18.00 -12.05 -0.60
C GLU A 19 16.70 -12.02 0.23
N PRO A 20 15.89 -13.09 0.28
CA PRO A 20 14.77 -13.18 1.19
C PRO A 20 15.30 -13.37 2.62
N ARG A 21 15.07 -12.40 3.49
CA ARG A 21 15.51 -12.43 4.89
C ARG A 21 14.36 -12.73 5.85
N LEU A 22 14.69 -13.27 7.01
CA LEU A 22 13.72 -13.48 8.07
C LEU A 22 13.28 -12.14 8.68
N LEU A 23 12.05 -12.10 9.18
CA LEU A 23 11.57 -11.06 10.09
C LEU A 23 11.59 -11.65 11.50
N ILE A 24 12.43 -11.11 12.37
CA ILE A 24 12.61 -11.58 13.75
C ILE A 24 11.77 -10.69 14.66
N GLU A 25 10.81 -11.27 15.38
CA GLU A 25 10.02 -10.53 16.35
C GLU A 25 10.87 -10.09 17.55
N ASN A 26 10.86 -8.79 17.83
CA ASN A 26 11.41 -8.22 19.04
C ASN A 26 10.28 -8.06 20.07
N THR A 27 10.15 -9.05 20.95
CA THR A 27 9.05 -9.10 21.93
C THR A 27 9.12 -7.99 22.98
N GLU A 28 10.30 -7.42 23.24
CA GLU A 28 10.47 -6.30 24.18
C GLU A 28 9.94 -4.98 23.59
N LEU A 29 9.97 -4.85 22.28
CA LEU A 29 9.48 -3.66 21.55
C LEU A 29 8.05 -3.82 21.06
N SER A 30 7.51 -5.06 21.04
CA SER A 30 6.13 -5.35 20.68
C SER A 30 5.16 -4.84 21.75
N ASN A 31 3.99 -4.36 21.34
CA ASN A 31 2.92 -3.92 22.24
C ASN A 31 1.68 -4.79 22.01
N THR A 32 1.61 -5.89 22.73
CA THR A 32 0.57 -6.92 22.58
C THR A 32 -0.29 -7.11 23.85
N ALA A 33 -0.11 -6.25 24.86
CA ALA A 33 -0.78 -6.41 26.15
C ALA A 33 -2.31 -6.31 26.07
N ALA A 34 -2.82 -5.44 25.17
CA ALA A 34 -4.26 -5.28 24.96
C ALA A 34 -4.83 -6.19 23.86
N ASP A 35 -3.97 -6.77 23.00
CA ASP A 35 -4.33 -7.64 21.89
C ASP A 35 -3.18 -8.61 21.60
N SER A 36 -3.20 -9.77 22.26
CA SER A 36 -2.16 -10.82 22.09
C SER A 36 -2.17 -11.47 20.71
N GLU A 37 -3.32 -11.40 20.00
CA GLU A 37 -3.52 -12.00 18.68
C GLU A 37 -3.32 -11.00 17.53
N THR A 38 -2.86 -9.80 17.85
CA THR A 38 -2.65 -8.75 16.85
C THR A 38 -1.76 -9.23 15.70
N GLN A 39 -2.15 -8.88 14.49
CA GLN A 39 -1.40 -9.15 13.26
C GLN A 39 -0.78 -7.88 12.68
N ASN A 40 -0.90 -6.75 13.37
CA ASN A 40 -0.24 -5.52 12.96
C ASN A 40 1.27 -5.64 13.13
N MET A 41 2.02 -5.14 12.17
CA MET A 41 3.47 -5.29 12.12
C MET A 41 4.15 -3.93 11.95
N LEU A 42 5.08 -3.62 12.85
CA LEU A 42 6.05 -2.55 12.67
C LEU A 42 7.41 -3.20 12.41
N ILE A 43 8.00 -2.96 11.25
CA ILE A 43 9.22 -3.62 10.80
C ILE A 43 10.33 -2.59 10.65
N HIS A 44 11.44 -2.82 11.35
CA HIS A 44 12.67 -2.04 11.19
C HIS A 44 13.61 -2.74 10.20
N GLY A 45 14.09 -1.99 9.20
CA GLY A 45 15.06 -2.43 8.22
C GLY A 45 14.81 -1.90 6.81
N ASP A 46 15.70 -2.23 5.88
CA ASP A 46 15.52 -1.87 4.47
C ASP A 46 14.21 -2.45 3.93
N ASN A 47 13.43 -1.59 3.28
CA ASN A 47 12.09 -1.96 2.84
C ASN A 47 12.07 -2.97 1.68
N LEU A 48 13.09 -3.03 0.83
CA LEU A 48 13.16 -4.05 -0.22
C LEU A 48 13.34 -5.44 0.38
N LEU A 49 14.19 -5.56 1.40
CA LEU A 49 14.42 -6.80 2.16
C LEU A 49 13.17 -7.20 2.95
N ALA A 50 12.54 -6.24 3.64
CA ALA A 50 11.29 -6.46 4.36
C ALA A 50 10.15 -6.90 3.43
N LEU A 51 9.97 -6.22 2.30
CA LEU A 51 8.96 -6.55 1.29
C LEU A 51 9.19 -7.95 0.71
N LYS A 52 10.46 -8.32 0.45
CA LYS A 52 10.80 -9.66 -0.02
C LYS A 52 10.46 -10.75 1.00
N ALA A 53 10.66 -10.47 2.28
CA ALA A 53 10.25 -11.36 3.38
C ALA A 53 8.71 -11.51 3.48
N LEU A 54 7.98 -10.41 3.25
CA LEU A 54 6.52 -10.40 3.32
C LEU A 54 5.84 -11.11 2.14
N GLU A 55 6.50 -11.16 0.98
CA GLU A 55 5.92 -11.67 -0.27
C GLU A 55 5.35 -13.09 -0.11
N SER A 56 6.10 -13.99 0.56
CA SER A 56 5.69 -15.38 0.76
C SER A 56 4.39 -15.55 1.57
N LYS A 57 4.08 -14.60 2.44
CA LYS A 57 2.93 -14.66 3.36
C LYS A 57 1.76 -13.79 2.94
N PHE A 58 2.03 -12.65 2.31
CA PHE A 58 1.03 -11.61 2.06
C PHE A 58 0.75 -11.34 0.57
N ALA A 59 1.32 -12.11 -0.37
CA ALA A 59 1.00 -11.98 -1.79
C ALA A 59 -0.52 -12.05 -2.02
N GLY A 60 -1.07 -11.08 -2.76
CA GLY A 60 -2.50 -11.02 -3.07
C GLY A 60 -3.43 -10.66 -1.90
N GLN A 61 -2.93 -10.15 -0.76
CA GLN A 61 -3.75 -9.94 0.44
C GLN A 61 -3.90 -8.48 0.88
N VAL A 62 -3.07 -7.58 0.38
CA VAL A 62 -3.07 -6.18 0.81
C VAL A 62 -4.14 -5.40 0.05
N LYS A 63 -5.06 -4.77 0.77
CA LYS A 63 -6.15 -4.02 0.18
C LYS A 63 -5.74 -2.62 -0.29
N CYS A 64 -4.92 -1.94 0.50
CA CYS A 64 -4.41 -0.61 0.20
C CYS A 64 -2.93 -0.54 0.54
N ILE A 65 -2.13 -0.12 -0.42
CA ILE A 65 -0.75 0.27 -0.19
C ILE A 65 -0.66 1.78 -0.38
N TYR A 66 -0.11 2.46 0.63
CA TYR A 66 0.29 3.86 0.53
C TYR A 66 1.78 3.95 0.72
N ILE A 67 2.46 4.72 -0.11
CA ILE A 67 3.89 5.00 0.02
C ILE A 67 4.20 6.49 -0.20
N ASP A 68 5.18 6.96 0.56
CA ASP A 68 5.77 8.30 0.48
C ASP A 68 7.30 8.17 0.30
N PRO A 69 7.76 7.76 -0.91
CA PRO A 69 9.17 7.53 -1.17
C PRO A 69 9.96 8.83 -1.16
N PRO A 70 11.32 8.80 -1.06
CA PRO A 70 12.14 9.99 -1.20
C PRO A 70 11.94 10.62 -2.59
N TYR A 71 11.81 11.96 -2.65
CA TYR A 71 11.47 12.70 -3.88
C TYR A 71 12.68 13.10 -4.72
N ASN A 72 13.88 12.62 -4.39
CA ASN A 72 15.12 12.92 -5.11
C ASN A 72 15.44 14.43 -5.18
N THR A 73 15.08 15.19 -4.16
CA THR A 73 15.34 16.63 -4.07
C THR A 73 16.76 16.88 -3.57
N GLY A 74 17.73 16.91 -4.48
CA GLY A 74 19.07 17.53 -4.38
C GLY A 74 20.01 17.29 -3.19
N SER A 75 19.53 16.83 -2.03
CA SER A 75 20.38 16.69 -0.83
C SER A 75 20.90 15.26 -0.57
N ALA A 76 20.35 14.26 -1.20
CA ALA A 76 20.75 12.87 -1.01
C ALA A 76 21.87 12.41 -1.96
N PHE A 77 22.06 13.11 -3.08
CA PHE A 77 22.95 12.70 -4.17
C PHE A 77 23.86 13.83 -4.68
N GLU A 78 24.32 14.74 -3.81
CA GLU A 78 25.08 15.97 -4.13
C GLU A 78 26.36 15.79 -5.00
N HIS A 79 26.69 14.56 -5.39
CA HIS A 79 27.92 14.23 -6.12
C HIS A 79 27.68 13.60 -7.50
N TYR A 80 26.41 13.50 -7.96
CA TYR A 80 26.08 12.89 -9.24
C TYR A 80 25.44 13.91 -10.19
N ASP A 81 25.70 13.74 -11.49
CA ASP A 81 25.01 14.47 -12.57
C ASP A 81 23.50 14.17 -12.52
N ASP A 82 22.65 15.17 -12.83
CA ASP A 82 21.19 15.10 -12.79
C ASP A 82 20.61 13.84 -13.46
N ASN A 83 21.22 13.39 -14.57
CA ASN A 83 20.78 12.20 -15.29
C ASN A 83 21.07 10.88 -14.54
N LEU A 84 22.12 10.84 -13.74
CA LEU A 84 22.48 9.67 -12.92
C LEU A 84 21.62 9.58 -11.66
N GLU A 85 21.22 10.71 -11.10
CA GLU A 85 20.32 10.76 -9.95
C GLU A 85 18.98 10.09 -10.26
N HIS A 86 18.35 10.41 -11.40
CA HIS A 86 17.12 9.75 -11.86
C HIS A 86 17.31 8.25 -12.07
N SER A 87 18.45 7.81 -12.61
CA SER A 87 18.75 6.39 -12.80
C SER A 87 18.86 5.64 -11.47
N ILE A 88 19.55 6.21 -10.48
CA ILE A 88 19.67 5.64 -9.13
C ILE A 88 18.29 5.53 -8.49
N TRP A 89 17.50 6.60 -8.56
CA TRP A 89 16.15 6.64 -8.00
C TRP A 89 15.20 5.62 -8.65
N LEU A 90 15.23 5.50 -9.98
CA LEU A 90 14.43 4.52 -10.72
C LEU A 90 14.82 3.08 -10.38
N ASN A 91 16.13 2.80 -10.22
CA ASN A 91 16.61 1.49 -9.76
C ASN A 91 16.23 1.20 -8.29
N LEU A 92 16.16 2.22 -7.43
CA LEU A 92 15.66 2.08 -6.07
C LEU A 92 14.16 1.73 -6.07
N MET A 93 13.36 2.41 -6.88
CA MET A 93 11.90 2.30 -6.85
C MET A 93 11.38 1.05 -7.56
N ARG A 94 11.94 0.68 -8.71
CA ARG A 94 11.42 -0.41 -9.55
C ARG A 94 11.23 -1.74 -8.82
N PRO A 95 12.23 -2.33 -8.14
CA PRO A 95 12.07 -3.63 -7.48
C PRO A 95 11.08 -3.58 -6.32
N ARG A 96 10.99 -2.43 -5.63
CA ARG A 96 10.01 -2.20 -4.56
C ARG A 96 8.58 -2.17 -5.10
N LEU A 97 8.37 -1.44 -6.19
CA LEU A 97 7.06 -1.35 -6.86
C LEU A 97 6.59 -2.70 -7.41
N GLU A 98 7.50 -3.51 -7.96
CA GLU A 98 7.19 -4.87 -8.44
C GLU A 98 6.67 -5.76 -7.30
N ILE A 99 7.34 -5.75 -6.14
CA ILE A 99 6.89 -6.54 -4.98
C ILE A 99 5.61 -5.97 -4.39
N LEU A 100 5.51 -4.64 -4.22
CA LEU A 100 4.29 -4.00 -3.72
C LEU A 100 3.07 -4.35 -4.58
N TRP A 101 3.25 -4.38 -5.89
CA TRP A 101 2.18 -4.79 -6.81
C TRP A 101 1.75 -6.25 -6.62
N ASN A 102 2.70 -7.15 -6.35
CA ASN A 102 2.41 -8.57 -6.07
C ASN A 102 1.71 -8.78 -4.72
N LEU A 103 1.94 -7.91 -3.74
CA LEU A 103 1.28 -7.98 -2.43
C LEU A 103 -0.19 -7.54 -2.47
N LEU A 104 -0.59 -6.71 -3.46
CA LEU A 104 -1.95 -6.23 -3.58
C LEU A 104 -2.95 -7.34 -3.88
N ASP A 105 -4.14 -7.26 -3.27
CA ASP A 105 -5.31 -8.07 -3.63
C ASP A 105 -5.58 -7.97 -5.13
N ASP A 106 -5.63 -9.11 -5.81
CA ASP A 106 -5.64 -9.20 -7.28
C ASP A 106 -6.92 -8.61 -7.92
N THR A 107 -7.97 -8.38 -7.16
CA THR A 107 -9.26 -7.89 -7.66
C THR A 107 -9.54 -6.45 -7.28
N VAL A 108 -9.27 -6.08 -6.04
CA VAL A 108 -9.72 -4.80 -5.45
C VAL A 108 -8.59 -3.99 -4.79
N GLY A 109 -7.36 -4.52 -4.84
CA GLY A 109 -6.19 -3.86 -4.29
C GLY A 109 -5.83 -2.56 -5.02
N SER A 110 -5.37 -1.56 -4.27
CA SER A 110 -4.96 -0.26 -4.81
C SER A 110 -3.66 0.25 -4.21
N LEU A 111 -2.84 0.88 -5.05
CA LEU A 111 -1.56 1.51 -4.72
C LEU A 111 -1.68 3.02 -4.85
N TRP A 112 -1.25 3.73 -3.82
CA TRP A 112 -1.28 5.19 -3.69
C TRP A 112 0.13 5.70 -3.43
N ILE A 113 0.65 6.55 -4.29
CA ILE A 113 2.05 7.01 -4.26
C ILE A 113 2.06 8.53 -4.17
N SER A 114 2.53 9.07 -3.04
CA SER A 114 2.86 10.50 -2.93
C SER A 114 4.14 10.80 -3.67
N ILE A 115 4.17 11.90 -4.41
CA ILE A 115 5.33 12.32 -5.21
C ILE A 115 5.21 13.81 -5.55
N ASP A 116 6.33 14.51 -5.69
CA ASP A 116 6.38 15.88 -6.17
C ASP A 116 6.75 16.00 -7.66
N ASP A 117 6.93 17.22 -8.14
CA ASP A 117 7.24 17.50 -9.54
C ASP A 117 8.60 16.93 -10.00
N SER A 118 9.55 16.68 -9.07
CA SER A 118 10.88 16.19 -9.39
C SER A 118 10.86 14.84 -10.09
N GLU A 119 10.05 13.91 -9.56
CA GLU A 119 10.01 12.53 -10.05
C GLU A 119 8.62 12.07 -10.54
N GLN A 120 7.60 12.92 -10.46
CA GLN A 120 6.23 12.54 -10.81
C GLN A 120 6.09 11.98 -12.24
N ALA A 121 6.72 12.61 -13.22
CA ALA A 121 6.63 12.19 -14.62
C ALA A 121 7.28 10.81 -14.84
N TYR A 122 8.45 10.58 -14.26
CA TYR A 122 9.18 9.32 -14.35
C TYR A 122 8.47 8.20 -13.59
N MET A 123 7.99 8.48 -12.36
CA MET A 123 7.19 7.53 -11.57
C MET A 123 5.94 7.09 -12.34
N ARG A 124 5.26 8.03 -12.97
CA ARG A 124 4.06 7.73 -13.74
C ARG A 124 4.36 6.80 -14.91
N VAL A 125 5.42 7.04 -15.68
CA VAL A 125 5.81 6.19 -16.80
C VAL A 125 6.29 4.83 -16.32
N LEU A 126 7.08 4.77 -15.25
CA LEU A 126 7.52 3.53 -14.63
C LEU A 126 6.32 2.67 -14.18
N CYS A 127 5.36 3.25 -13.49
CA CYS A 127 4.15 2.54 -13.07
C CYS A 127 3.28 2.08 -14.25
N ASP A 128 3.14 2.89 -15.30
CA ASP A 128 2.43 2.51 -16.53
C ASP A 128 3.13 1.32 -17.23
N GLU A 129 4.47 1.24 -17.15
CA GLU A 129 5.25 0.11 -17.69
C GLU A 129 5.07 -1.16 -16.85
N LEU A 130 5.18 -1.05 -15.52
CA LEU A 130 5.12 -2.19 -14.59
C LEU A 130 3.70 -2.75 -14.43
N PHE A 131 2.73 -1.86 -14.26
CA PHE A 131 1.37 -2.25 -13.88
C PHE A 131 0.39 -2.26 -15.05
N GLY A 132 0.76 -1.62 -16.16
CA GLY A 132 -0.11 -1.39 -17.30
C GLY A 132 -0.94 -0.11 -17.13
N ARG A 133 -0.97 0.70 -18.19
CA ARG A 133 -1.70 1.98 -18.22
C ARG A 133 -3.20 1.87 -17.93
N HIS A 134 -3.81 0.72 -18.22
CA HIS A 134 -5.24 0.46 -17.96
C HIS A 134 -5.57 0.35 -16.47
N ASN A 135 -4.57 0.12 -15.63
CA ASN A 135 -4.69 0.05 -14.17
C ASN A 135 -4.54 1.40 -13.48
N PHE A 136 -4.22 2.45 -14.24
CA PHE A 136 -4.21 3.81 -13.72
C PHE A 136 -5.63 4.30 -13.41
N VAL A 137 -5.84 4.75 -12.16
CA VAL A 137 -7.13 5.28 -11.69
C VAL A 137 -7.17 6.79 -11.80
N ALA A 138 -6.24 7.49 -11.15
CA ALA A 138 -6.21 8.95 -11.09
C ALA A 138 -4.84 9.49 -10.67
N GLN A 139 -4.60 10.75 -11.00
CA GLN A 139 -3.59 11.60 -10.39
C GLN A 139 -4.29 12.68 -9.58
N ILE A 140 -4.06 12.68 -8.28
CA ILE A 140 -4.65 13.62 -7.34
C ILE A 140 -3.65 14.74 -7.11
N VAL A 141 -4.13 15.96 -7.03
CA VAL A 141 -3.37 17.15 -6.64
C VAL A 141 -3.73 17.47 -5.19
N TRP A 142 -2.76 17.37 -4.29
CA TRP A 142 -2.91 17.72 -2.89
C TRP A 142 -2.27 19.07 -2.60
N GLN A 143 -3.01 20.01 -2.04
CA GLN A 143 -2.50 21.29 -1.62
C GLN A 143 -1.72 21.14 -0.31
N LYS A 144 -0.38 21.04 -0.41
CA LYS A 144 0.52 20.81 0.73
C LYS A 144 0.83 22.08 1.54
N ARG A 145 0.64 23.27 0.95
CA ARG A 145 0.89 24.57 1.59
C ARG A 145 -0.29 25.49 1.43
N TYR A 146 -0.56 26.26 2.48
CA TYR A 146 -1.57 27.30 2.45
C TYR A 146 -1.05 28.62 1.89
N SER A 147 0.19 29.00 2.26
CA SER A 147 0.82 30.26 1.87
C SER A 147 1.60 30.12 0.54
N ARG A 148 1.67 31.22 -0.20
CA ARG A 148 2.48 31.29 -1.41
C ARG A 148 3.97 31.34 -1.03
N GLU A 149 4.82 30.63 -1.77
CA GLU A 149 6.26 30.81 -1.72
C GLU A 149 6.64 32.02 -2.59
N ASN A 150 7.27 33.03 -1.96
CA ASN A 150 7.59 34.28 -2.65
C ASN A 150 9.05 34.34 -3.17
N ARG A 151 9.83 33.30 -2.93
CA ARG A 151 11.24 33.23 -3.35
C ARG A 151 11.42 32.62 -4.72
N GLU A 152 10.44 31.83 -5.15
CA GLU A 152 10.44 31.15 -6.44
C GLU A 152 9.73 31.98 -7.51
N SER A 153 10.07 31.75 -8.78
CA SER A 153 9.41 32.37 -9.93
C SER A 153 7.92 32.03 -10.00
N ILE A 154 7.58 30.76 -9.68
CA ILE A 154 6.24 30.24 -9.48
C ILE A 154 6.30 29.38 -8.22
N GLY A 155 5.59 29.81 -7.16
CA GLY A 155 5.62 29.13 -5.88
C GLY A 155 4.95 27.76 -5.91
N ASP A 156 5.66 26.73 -5.46
CA ASP A 156 5.15 25.38 -5.31
C ASP A 156 4.23 25.28 -4.08
N VAL A 157 3.01 24.82 -4.28
CA VAL A 157 1.98 24.70 -3.22
C VAL A 157 1.32 23.31 -3.18
N HIS A 158 1.73 22.38 -4.04
CA HIS A 158 1.07 21.07 -4.15
C HIS A 158 2.05 19.92 -4.28
N GLU A 159 1.56 18.74 -4.09
CA GLU A 159 2.15 17.45 -4.42
C GLU A 159 1.12 16.59 -5.14
N TYR A 160 1.56 15.49 -5.71
CA TYR A 160 0.69 14.54 -6.39
C TYR A 160 0.53 13.25 -5.59
N ILE A 161 -0.62 12.60 -5.80
CA ILE A 161 -0.81 11.22 -5.38
C ILE A 161 -1.22 10.43 -6.63
N LEU A 162 -0.37 9.54 -7.09
CA LEU A 162 -0.68 8.61 -8.17
C LEU A 162 -1.46 7.43 -7.63
N VAL A 163 -2.56 7.07 -8.29
CA VAL A 163 -3.43 5.97 -7.87
C VAL A 163 -3.52 4.92 -8.97
N TYR A 164 -3.15 3.69 -8.62
CA TYR A 164 -3.29 2.50 -9.45
C TYR A 164 -4.15 1.46 -8.74
N ALA A 165 -4.89 0.65 -9.49
CA ALA A 165 -5.67 -0.47 -8.96
C ALA A 165 -5.44 -1.72 -9.80
N LYS A 166 -5.47 -2.90 -9.18
CA LYS A 166 -5.34 -4.20 -9.88
C LYS A 166 -6.40 -4.38 -10.96
N ASP A 167 -7.62 -3.94 -10.66
CA ASP A 167 -8.73 -3.82 -11.62
C ASP A 167 -9.51 -2.53 -11.34
N THR A 168 -9.50 -1.60 -12.29
CA THR A 168 -10.12 -0.27 -12.12
C THR A 168 -11.65 -0.32 -12.06
N VAL A 169 -12.26 -1.34 -12.64
CA VAL A 169 -13.73 -1.53 -12.62
C VAL A 169 -14.15 -2.01 -11.26
N SER A 170 -13.54 -3.08 -10.76
CA SER A 170 -13.80 -3.64 -9.42
C SER A 170 -13.49 -2.61 -8.33
N PHE A 171 -12.38 -1.89 -8.43
CA PHE A 171 -12.06 -0.80 -7.50
C PHE A 171 -13.15 0.27 -7.47
N LYS A 172 -13.67 0.69 -8.63
CA LYS A 172 -14.76 1.66 -8.71
C LYS A 172 -16.03 1.19 -8.01
N GLU A 173 -16.32 -0.11 -8.03
CA GLU A 173 -17.50 -0.69 -7.40
C GLU A 173 -17.38 -0.75 -5.88
N VAL A 174 -16.19 -1.07 -5.37
CA VAL A 174 -15.96 -1.29 -3.93
C VAL A 174 -15.45 -0.08 -3.17
N ARG A 175 -14.91 0.93 -3.85
CA ARG A 175 -14.39 2.14 -3.19
C ARG A 175 -15.47 2.84 -2.39
N ASN A 176 -15.10 3.39 -1.26
CA ASN A 176 -16.02 4.19 -0.48
C ASN A 176 -16.18 5.60 -1.08
N LEU A 177 -17.38 6.15 -0.92
CA LEU A 177 -17.67 7.55 -1.22
C LEU A 177 -17.20 8.41 -0.05
N VAL A 178 -16.70 9.61 -0.34
CA VAL A 178 -16.31 10.56 0.70
C VAL A 178 -17.55 11.26 1.27
N PRO A 179 -17.59 11.54 2.58
CA PRO A 179 -18.66 12.35 3.15
C PRO A 179 -18.77 13.70 2.46
N MET A 180 -19.99 14.18 2.29
CA MET A 180 -20.24 15.51 1.75
C MET A 180 -19.80 16.58 2.76
N THR A 181 -19.06 17.59 2.31
CA THR A 181 -18.69 18.72 3.16
C THR A 181 -19.92 19.57 3.50
N GLU A 182 -19.87 20.36 4.59
CA GLU A 182 -20.97 21.29 4.92
C GLU A 182 -21.20 22.31 3.82
N GLU A 183 -20.16 22.74 3.09
CA GLU A 183 -20.30 23.63 1.94
C GLU A 183 -21.12 22.98 0.83
N GLN A 184 -20.80 21.75 0.47
CA GLN A 184 -21.57 20.97 -0.51
C GLN A 184 -22.99 20.67 -0.01
N ALA A 185 -23.17 20.50 1.30
CA ALA A 185 -24.48 20.25 1.91
C ALA A 185 -25.38 21.49 2.00
N LYS A 186 -24.88 22.72 1.80
CA LYS A 186 -25.66 23.97 1.82
C LYS A 186 -26.82 23.99 0.81
N VAL A 187 -26.73 23.21 -0.28
CA VAL A 187 -27.82 23.09 -1.25
C VAL A 187 -29.04 22.32 -0.71
N TYR A 188 -28.84 21.55 0.36
CA TYR A 188 -29.90 20.85 1.06
C TYR A 188 -30.44 21.76 2.16
N LYS A 189 -31.71 22.15 1.98
CA LYS A 189 -32.44 23.05 2.90
C LYS A 189 -33.59 22.29 3.54
N ASN A 190 -34.22 22.86 4.54
CA ASN A 190 -35.48 22.31 5.10
C ASN A 190 -36.52 23.42 5.21
N PRO A 191 -37.05 23.92 4.06
CA PRO A 191 -37.94 25.08 4.07
C PRO A 191 -39.34 24.80 4.64
N ASN A 192 -39.73 23.54 4.75
CA ASN A 192 -41.02 23.10 5.23
C ASN A 192 -40.97 22.40 6.59
N ASN A 193 -39.81 22.45 7.29
CA ASN A 193 -39.59 21.76 8.57
C ASN A 193 -39.92 20.25 8.52
N ASP A 194 -39.57 19.58 7.42
CA ASP A 194 -39.76 18.14 7.29
C ASP A 194 -38.96 17.40 8.38
N PRO A 195 -39.61 16.51 9.17
CA PRO A 195 -38.93 15.78 10.25
C PRO A 195 -37.81 14.85 9.74
N ARG A 196 -37.80 14.48 8.46
CA ARG A 196 -36.73 13.70 7.83
C ARG A 196 -35.46 14.52 7.59
N GLY A 197 -35.47 15.84 7.79
CA GLY A 197 -34.29 16.70 7.78
C GLY A 197 -34.12 17.53 6.49
N ARG A 198 -32.86 17.93 6.23
CA ARG A 198 -32.51 18.75 5.06
C ARG A 198 -32.72 17.98 3.74
N TRP A 199 -33.28 18.66 2.73
CA TRP A 199 -33.52 18.09 1.41
C TRP A 199 -33.32 19.10 0.28
N ARG A 200 -33.23 18.60 -0.96
CA ARG A 200 -33.22 19.42 -2.17
C ARG A 200 -34.19 18.88 -3.23
N PRO A 201 -34.75 19.76 -4.07
CA PRO A 201 -35.50 19.33 -5.24
C PRO A 201 -34.57 18.76 -6.32
N VAL A 202 -34.96 17.64 -6.91
CA VAL A 202 -34.28 17.02 -8.06
C VAL A 202 -35.26 16.97 -9.23
N PRO A 203 -34.94 17.50 -10.41
CA PRO A 203 -35.82 17.44 -11.57
C PRO A 203 -36.22 16.02 -11.92
N MET A 204 -37.52 15.84 -12.23
CA MET A 204 -38.08 14.53 -12.58
C MET A 204 -38.05 14.24 -14.09
N THR A 205 -37.39 15.06 -14.90
CA THR A 205 -37.32 14.84 -16.34
C THR A 205 -36.01 14.21 -16.78
N ALA A 206 -36.09 13.24 -17.71
CA ALA A 206 -34.96 12.58 -18.36
C ALA A 206 -35.06 12.72 -19.89
N GLN A 207 -34.01 12.40 -20.64
CA GLN A 207 -34.06 12.30 -22.10
C GLN A 207 -34.89 11.10 -22.53
N ALA A 208 -35.69 11.26 -23.61
CA ALA A 208 -36.66 10.25 -24.04
C ALA A 208 -36.06 9.07 -24.84
N GLY A 209 -34.75 9.06 -25.14
CA GLY A 209 -34.14 8.07 -26.05
C GLY A 209 -34.30 6.59 -25.68
N HIS A 210 -34.57 6.30 -24.41
CA HIS A 210 -34.81 4.93 -23.89
C HIS A 210 -36.06 4.88 -22.98
N ALA A 211 -37.01 5.84 -23.20
CA ALA A 211 -38.18 5.92 -22.33
C ALA A 211 -39.24 4.86 -22.68
N THR A 212 -39.90 4.36 -21.65
CA THR A 212 -41.02 3.46 -21.75
C THR A 212 -42.34 4.24 -21.77
N PRO A 213 -43.44 3.69 -22.30
CA PRO A 213 -44.75 4.41 -22.41
C PRO A 213 -45.30 4.91 -21.08
N ASP A 214 -45.00 4.21 -19.95
CA ASP A 214 -45.44 4.54 -18.60
C ASP A 214 -44.71 5.75 -17.98
N GLN A 215 -43.72 6.33 -18.70
CA GLN A 215 -42.99 7.56 -18.35
C GLN A 215 -43.59 8.83 -19.03
N PHE A 216 -44.68 8.68 -19.81
CA PHE A 216 -45.41 9.77 -20.46
C PHE A 216 -46.83 9.86 -19.91
N TYR A 217 -47.02 10.66 -18.87
CA TYR A 217 -48.30 10.86 -18.22
C TYR A 217 -48.48 12.31 -17.76
N GLU A 218 -49.75 12.69 -17.59
CA GLU A 218 -50.09 14.01 -17.04
C GLU A 218 -49.99 14.01 -15.52
N ILE A 219 -49.45 15.07 -14.94
CA ILE A 219 -49.38 15.27 -13.49
C ILE A 219 -50.17 16.54 -13.18
N LYS A 220 -51.19 16.39 -12.36
CA LYS A 220 -51.94 17.53 -11.82
C LYS A 220 -51.30 17.97 -10.51
N ALA A 221 -50.74 19.21 -10.52
CA ALA A 221 -50.19 19.84 -9.33
C ALA A 221 -51.29 20.14 -8.30
N PRO A 222 -50.97 20.21 -6.99
CA PRO A 222 -51.93 20.60 -5.96
C PRO A 222 -52.63 21.93 -6.19
N GLY A 223 -51.94 22.92 -6.84
CA GLY A 223 -52.48 24.19 -7.23
C GLY A 223 -53.35 24.15 -8.49
N GLY A 224 -53.55 22.95 -9.09
CA GLY A 224 -54.46 22.72 -10.22
C GLY A 224 -53.80 22.74 -11.59
N LYS A 225 -52.56 23.16 -11.75
CA LYS A 225 -51.82 23.16 -13.05
C LYS A 225 -51.49 21.74 -13.50
N ILE A 226 -51.68 21.47 -14.78
CA ILE A 226 -51.33 20.18 -15.39
C ILE A 226 -49.96 20.31 -16.04
N HIS A 227 -49.09 19.33 -15.79
CA HIS A 227 -47.76 19.22 -16.36
C HIS A 227 -47.65 17.92 -17.18
N THR A 228 -47.02 18.05 -18.35
CA THR A 228 -46.58 16.94 -19.19
C THR A 228 -45.06 17.02 -19.38
N PRO A 229 -44.40 15.93 -19.76
CA PRO A 229 -42.97 16.00 -20.07
C PRO A 229 -42.69 17.01 -21.20
N PRO A 230 -41.66 17.83 -21.09
CA PRO A 230 -41.27 18.74 -22.18
C PRO A 230 -40.93 17.98 -23.48
N ALA A 231 -41.00 18.62 -24.63
CA ALA A 231 -40.67 18.02 -25.92
C ALA A 231 -39.26 17.37 -25.89
N GLY A 232 -39.15 16.13 -26.35
CA GLY A 232 -37.89 15.35 -26.32
C GLY A 232 -37.49 14.78 -24.95
N ARG A 233 -38.34 14.92 -23.92
CA ARG A 233 -38.12 14.42 -22.58
C ARG A 233 -39.27 13.51 -22.11
N CYS A 234 -38.97 12.70 -21.10
CA CYS A 234 -39.94 11.88 -20.38
C CYS A 234 -39.84 12.16 -18.87
N TRP A 235 -40.78 11.68 -18.08
CA TRP A 235 -40.57 11.60 -16.62
C TRP A 235 -39.52 10.53 -16.31
N SER A 236 -38.64 10.80 -15.35
CA SER A 236 -37.63 9.82 -14.88
C SER A 236 -38.22 8.69 -14.02
N LEU A 237 -39.51 8.76 -13.73
CA LEU A 237 -40.25 7.81 -12.90
C LEU A 237 -41.44 7.25 -13.70
N SER A 238 -41.78 5.99 -13.47
CA SER A 238 -43.07 5.43 -13.90
C SER A 238 -44.21 6.11 -13.15
N LYS A 239 -45.43 6.04 -13.71
CA LYS A 239 -46.60 6.62 -13.06
C LYS A 239 -46.85 6.01 -11.66
N LYS A 240 -46.65 4.72 -11.52
CA LYS A 240 -46.79 4.01 -10.23
C LYS A 240 -45.80 4.54 -9.18
N THR A 241 -44.53 4.61 -9.51
CA THR A 241 -43.49 5.13 -8.60
C THR A 241 -43.74 6.60 -8.25
N PHE A 242 -44.23 7.40 -9.19
CA PHE A 242 -44.62 8.79 -8.91
C PHE A 242 -45.73 8.87 -7.88
N GLU A 243 -46.80 8.07 -8.02
CA GLU A 243 -47.93 8.03 -7.08
C GLU A 243 -47.51 7.57 -5.68
N GLU A 244 -46.61 6.59 -5.58
CA GLU A 244 -46.01 6.15 -4.33
C GLU A 244 -45.23 7.27 -3.64
N LEU A 245 -44.34 7.98 -4.36
CA LEU A 245 -43.58 9.10 -3.83
C LEU A 245 -44.45 10.33 -3.52
N LEU A 246 -45.52 10.54 -4.26
CA LEU A 246 -46.49 11.59 -3.97
C LEU A 246 -47.22 11.32 -2.66
N SER A 247 -47.66 10.09 -2.43
CA SER A 247 -48.31 9.68 -1.18
C SER A 247 -47.38 9.75 0.04
N ASP A 248 -46.07 9.52 -0.16
CA ASP A 248 -45.00 9.68 0.86
C ASP A 248 -44.55 11.14 1.06
N GLY A 249 -45.19 12.10 0.35
CA GLY A 249 -44.83 13.52 0.44
C GLY A 249 -43.46 13.85 -0.12
N ARG A 250 -42.91 13.05 -1.06
CA ARG A 250 -41.59 13.19 -1.65
C ARG A 250 -41.59 13.86 -3.02
N ILE A 251 -42.71 14.49 -3.41
CA ILE A 251 -42.82 15.29 -4.61
C ILE A 251 -43.06 16.76 -4.23
N TYR A 252 -42.24 17.63 -4.79
CA TYR A 252 -42.28 19.07 -4.53
C TYR A 252 -42.71 19.85 -5.78
N PHE A 253 -43.76 20.67 -5.67
CA PHE A 253 -44.33 21.45 -6.74
C PHE A 253 -44.00 22.96 -6.64
N GLY A 254 -42.88 23.30 -6.02
CA GLY A 254 -42.54 24.70 -5.76
C GLY A 254 -43.33 25.30 -4.58
N LYS A 255 -43.02 26.57 -4.24
CA LYS A 255 -43.67 27.28 -3.15
C LYS A 255 -45.14 27.59 -3.44
N ASP A 256 -45.49 27.71 -4.74
CA ASP A 256 -46.82 28.02 -5.23
C ASP A 256 -47.71 26.77 -5.48
N ASN A 257 -47.17 25.57 -5.22
CA ASN A 257 -47.78 24.30 -5.52
C ASN A 257 -48.23 24.09 -6.98
N ASN A 258 -47.65 24.87 -7.93
CA ASN A 258 -47.95 24.82 -9.35
C ASN A 258 -46.71 24.68 -10.26
N SER A 259 -45.53 24.67 -9.67
CA SER A 259 -44.29 24.46 -10.41
C SER A 259 -44.17 23.02 -10.91
N GLN A 260 -43.31 22.81 -11.92
CA GLN A 260 -43.00 21.47 -12.42
C GLN A 260 -42.58 20.54 -11.28
N PRO A 261 -43.06 19.29 -11.23
CA PRO A 261 -42.76 18.38 -10.14
C PRO A 261 -41.28 18.04 -10.06
N ASN A 262 -40.76 18.06 -8.84
CA ASN A 262 -39.41 17.66 -8.51
C ASN A 262 -39.46 16.56 -7.44
N LYS A 263 -38.58 15.59 -7.50
CA LYS A 263 -38.38 14.60 -6.43
C LYS A 263 -37.62 15.26 -5.28
N ILE A 264 -38.07 15.04 -4.05
CA ILE A 264 -37.33 15.38 -2.84
C ILE A 264 -36.25 14.35 -2.61
N ARG A 265 -34.99 14.80 -2.45
CA ARG A 265 -33.86 13.98 -2.03
C ARG A 265 -33.34 14.51 -0.71
N TYR A 266 -33.41 13.68 0.33
CA TYR A 266 -32.91 14.04 1.66
C TYR A 266 -31.38 13.92 1.73
N LEU A 267 -30.77 14.79 2.54
CA LEU A 267 -29.31 14.75 2.78
C LEU A 267 -28.91 13.42 3.45
N SER A 268 -29.75 12.91 4.37
CA SER A 268 -29.53 11.63 5.05
C SER A 268 -29.53 10.41 4.13
N GLU A 269 -30.06 10.55 2.91
CA GLU A 269 -30.10 9.47 1.89
C GLU A 269 -28.91 9.52 0.93
N VAL A 270 -28.01 10.50 1.09
CA VAL A 270 -26.85 10.62 0.23
C VAL A 270 -25.69 9.85 0.87
N PRO A 271 -25.26 8.73 0.30
CA PRO A 271 -24.22 7.90 0.88
C PRO A 271 -22.84 8.58 0.88
N GLY A 272 -22.72 9.72 0.20
CA GLY A 272 -21.50 10.47 -0.03
C GLY A 272 -21.37 10.94 -1.47
N VAL A 273 -20.22 11.49 -1.79
CA VAL A 273 -19.86 11.94 -3.15
C VAL A 273 -18.65 11.16 -3.65
N ALA A 274 -18.55 10.99 -4.98
CA ALA A 274 -17.35 10.41 -5.56
C ALA A 274 -16.14 11.29 -5.22
N PRO A 275 -15.01 10.70 -4.79
CA PRO A 275 -13.79 11.48 -4.60
C PRO A 275 -13.36 12.12 -5.92
N TRP A 276 -12.79 13.31 -5.84
CA TRP A 276 -12.26 14.07 -6.97
C TRP A 276 -10.73 14.20 -6.90
N THR A 277 -10.13 14.77 -7.92
CA THR A 277 -8.67 14.82 -8.03
C THR A 277 -8.03 16.07 -7.44
N TRP A 278 -8.81 17.00 -6.88
CA TRP A 278 -8.33 18.17 -6.17
C TRP A 278 -8.58 18.01 -4.67
N TRP A 279 -7.51 17.96 -3.87
CA TRP A 279 -7.61 17.82 -2.41
C TRP A 279 -7.04 19.07 -1.73
N PRO A 280 -7.90 20.02 -1.35
CA PRO A 280 -7.46 21.25 -0.71
C PRO A 280 -7.03 21.02 0.74
N SER A 281 -6.16 21.89 1.23
CA SER A 281 -5.56 21.80 2.56
C SER A 281 -6.57 21.90 3.72
N ASP A 282 -7.69 22.57 3.52
CA ASP A 282 -8.76 22.70 4.52
C ASP A 282 -9.58 21.41 4.69
N GLU A 283 -9.56 20.51 3.73
CA GLU A 283 -10.25 19.22 3.81
C GLU A 283 -9.37 18.08 4.35
N VAL A 284 -8.07 18.07 4.03
CA VAL A 284 -7.18 16.94 4.31
C VAL A 284 -5.94 17.30 5.13
N GLY A 285 -5.78 18.57 5.48
CA GLY A 285 -4.58 19.06 6.15
C GLY A 285 -3.47 19.44 5.15
N HIS A 286 -2.42 20.00 5.70
CA HIS A 286 -1.22 20.46 4.98
C HIS A 286 0.04 20.17 5.81
N THR A 287 1.22 20.39 5.27
CA THR A 287 2.50 20.06 5.91
C THR A 287 2.68 20.71 7.29
N ASP A 288 2.27 21.99 7.45
CA ASP A 288 2.38 22.66 8.77
C ASP A 288 1.39 22.10 9.80
N SER A 289 0.20 21.62 9.37
CA SER A 289 -0.72 20.93 10.29
C SER A 289 -0.15 19.58 10.73
N ALA A 290 0.47 18.84 9.82
CA ALA A 290 1.14 17.58 10.13
C ALA A 290 2.31 17.78 11.12
N LYS A 291 3.12 18.83 10.93
CA LYS A 291 4.18 19.18 11.90
C LYS A 291 3.61 19.48 13.28
N LYS A 292 2.47 20.16 13.38
CA LYS A 292 1.81 20.41 14.66
C LYS A 292 1.32 19.13 15.32
N GLU A 293 0.74 18.19 14.56
CA GLU A 293 0.35 16.87 15.05
C GLU A 293 1.55 16.13 15.66
N ILE A 294 2.71 16.14 14.99
CA ILE A 294 3.95 15.55 15.49
C ILE A 294 4.48 16.29 16.72
N MET A 295 4.44 17.63 16.72
CA MET A 295 4.89 18.41 17.87
C MET A 295 4.03 18.20 19.13
N GLU A 296 2.74 17.98 18.98
CA GLU A 296 1.84 17.62 20.10
C GLU A 296 2.20 16.24 20.69
N LEU A 297 2.65 15.31 19.84
CA LEU A 297 3.03 13.96 20.26
C LEU A 297 4.42 13.88 20.90
N PHE A 298 5.43 14.53 20.30
CA PHE A 298 6.85 14.34 20.63
C PHE A 298 7.52 15.55 21.28
N GLY A 299 6.81 16.69 21.33
CA GLY A 299 7.41 17.96 21.76
C GLY A 299 8.22 18.64 20.64
N LYS A 300 8.82 19.80 20.97
CA LYS A 300 9.51 20.64 19.98
C LYS A 300 10.90 20.16 19.60
N ASP A 301 11.50 19.28 20.39
CA ASP A 301 12.89 18.85 20.22
C ASP A 301 13.03 17.59 19.35
N ASN A 302 11.93 16.88 19.09
CA ASN A 302 11.88 15.63 18.29
C ASN A 302 10.90 15.77 17.12
N ILE A 303 11.17 16.73 16.22
CA ILE A 303 10.32 17.00 15.06
C ILE A 303 10.77 16.14 13.90
N PHE A 304 9.84 15.44 13.27
CA PHE A 304 10.04 14.83 11.96
C PHE A 304 9.87 15.90 10.87
N ASP A 305 10.79 15.99 9.91
CA ASP A 305 10.87 17.15 9.00
C ASP A 305 9.66 17.27 8.06
N THR A 306 9.19 16.18 7.48
CA THR A 306 8.14 16.18 6.45
C THR A 306 7.04 15.14 6.69
N PRO A 307 6.32 15.21 7.84
CA PRO A 307 5.23 14.27 8.07
C PRO A 307 4.05 14.56 7.14
N LYS A 308 3.32 13.51 6.75
CA LYS A 308 2.01 13.67 6.10
C LYS A 308 0.91 13.85 7.16
N PRO A 309 -0.09 14.72 6.92
CA PRO A 309 -1.18 14.93 7.87
C PRO A 309 -2.09 13.68 7.95
N GLU A 310 -2.55 13.35 9.14
CA GLU A 310 -3.46 12.22 9.34
C GLU A 310 -4.74 12.33 8.51
N GLY A 311 -5.25 13.53 8.27
CA GLY A 311 -6.43 13.75 7.45
C GLY A 311 -6.27 13.33 5.99
N LEU A 312 -5.05 13.49 5.42
CA LEU A 312 -4.72 13.03 4.06
C LEU A 312 -4.76 11.49 3.99
N ILE A 313 -4.06 10.84 4.92
CA ILE A 313 -3.99 9.38 4.98
C ILE A 313 -5.36 8.78 5.32
N GLN A 314 -6.13 9.44 6.22
CA GLN A 314 -7.51 9.04 6.50
C GLN A 314 -8.38 9.00 5.23
N ARG A 315 -8.27 10.01 4.37
CA ARG A 315 -9.03 10.05 3.11
C ARG A 315 -8.65 8.90 2.19
N ILE A 316 -7.36 8.61 2.03
CA ILE A 316 -6.87 7.48 1.24
C ILE A 316 -7.41 6.15 1.78
N ILE A 317 -7.19 5.88 3.07
CA ILE A 317 -7.61 4.65 3.73
C ILE A 317 -9.14 4.51 3.69
N HIS A 318 -9.88 5.61 3.90
CA HIS A 318 -11.34 5.60 3.80
C HIS A 318 -11.82 5.19 2.40
N ILE A 319 -11.25 5.77 1.34
CA ILE A 319 -11.66 5.47 -0.05
C ILE A 319 -11.35 4.01 -0.40
N ALA A 320 -10.17 3.53 0.00
CA ALA A 320 -9.62 2.26 -0.47
C ALA A 320 -10.04 1.04 0.36
N THR A 321 -10.46 1.21 1.62
CA THR A 321 -10.61 0.11 2.59
C THR A 321 -11.83 0.22 3.49
N ASN A 322 -12.18 -0.92 4.10
CA ASN A 322 -13.15 -1.04 5.19
C ASN A 322 -12.47 -1.51 6.49
N PRO A 323 -13.10 -1.40 7.67
CA PRO A 323 -12.55 -1.96 8.91
C PRO A 323 -12.17 -3.43 8.75
N GLY A 324 -10.98 -3.80 9.27
CA GLY A 324 -10.42 -5.15 9.17
C GLY A 324 -9.56 -5.41 7.92
N ASP A 325 -9.64 -4.58 6.88
CA ASP A 325 -8.78 -4.68 5.70
C ASP A 325 -7.31 -4.39 6.04
N LEU A 326 -6.40 -4.95 5.26
CA LEU A 326 -4.97 -4.79 5.45
C LEU A 326 -4.44 -3.58 4.64
N VAL A 327 -3.76 -2.69 5.34
CA VAL A 327 -3.02 -1.53 4.80
C VAL A 327 -1.52 -1.77 4.93
N LEU A 328 -0.74 -1.40 3.93
CA LEU A 328 0.72 -1.48 3.98
C LEU A 328 1.35 -0.14 3.60
N ASP A 329 2.39 0.24 4.35
CA ASP A 329 3.27 1.37 4.03
C ASP A 329 4.73 0.96 4.24
N SER A 330 5.50 0.93 3.16
CA SER A 330 6.91 0.54 3.19
C SER A 330 7.89 1.71 3.27
N PHE A 331 7.38 2.94 3.40
CA PHE A 331 8.14 4.17 3.64
C PHE A 331 7.47 4.93 4.80
N LEU A 332 7.41 4.27 5.97
CA LEU A 332 6.52 4.66 7.06
C LEU A 332 6.85 6.02 7.70
N GLY A 333 8.11 6.44 7.67
CA GLY A 333 8.58 7.73 8.16
C GLY A 333 8.23 7.98 9.62
N SER A 334 7.29 8.88 9.86
CA SER A 334 6.82 9.25 11.21
C SER A 334 5.72 8.34 11.77
N GLY A 335 5.32 7.27 11.08
CA GLY A 335 4.27 6.35 11.54
C GLY A 335 2.84 6.81 11.27
N THR A 336 2.62 7.81 10.41
CA THR A 336 1.28 8.38 10.19
C THR A 336 0.30 7.35 9.64
N THR A 337 0.72 6.56 8.65
CA THR A 337 -0.16 5.54 8.03
C THR A 337 -0.58 4.47 9.03
N ALA A 338 0.34 3.98 9.86
CA ALA A 338 0.05 3.00 10.91
C ALA A 338 -0.92 3.57 11.95
N ALA A 339 -0.70 4.82 12.41
CA ALA A 339 -1.55 5.50 13.38
C ALA A 339 -2.99 5.67 12.85
N VAL A 340 -3.13 6.13 11.61
CA VAL A 340 -4.45 6.29 10.96
C VAL A 340 -5.15 4.95 10.75
N ALA A 341 -4.43 3.93 10.25
CA ALA A 341 -4.98 2.60 10.06
C ALA A 341 -5.50 2.01 11.38
N GLN A 342 -4.71 2.13 12.46
CA GLN A 342 -5.11 1.70 13.82
C GLN A 342 -6.37 2.42 14.30
N LYS A 343 -6.39 3.77 14.25
CA LYS A 343 -7.53 4.59 14.67
C LYS A 343 -8.81 4.31 13.86
N MET A 344 -8.67 3.85 12.63
CA MET A 344 -9.78 3.49 11.76
C MET A 344 -10.16 2.00 11.81
N GLY A 345 -9.52 1.19 12.65
CA GLY A 345 -9.80 -0.23 12.81
C GLY A 345 -9.37 -1.09 11.61
N ARG A 346 -8.31 -0.70 10.90
CA ARG A 346 -7.66 -1.48 9.85
C ARG A 346 -6.48 -2.26 10.43
N ARG A 347 -6.17 -3.41 9.84
CA ARG A 347 -4.88 -4.07 10.06
C ARG A 347 -3.81 -3.33 9.26
N TRP A 348 -2.57 -3.35 9.75
CA TRP A 348 -1.52 -2.62 9.08
C TRP A 348 -0.16 -3.31 9.17
N ILE A 349 0.67 -3.06 8.16
CA ILE A 349 2.09 -3.38 8.12
C ILE A 349 2.82 -2.09 7.76
N GLY A 350 3.77 -1.69 8.59
CA GLY A 350 4.61 -0.52 8.35
C GLY A 350 6.08 -0.91 8.38
N VAL A 351 6.87 -0.40 7.42
CA VAL A 351 8.32 -0.61 7.35
C VAL A 351 9.04 0.73 7.40
N GLU A 352 10.05 0.84 8.27
CA GLU A 352 10.90 2.01 8.39
C GLU A 352 12.36 1.57 8.55
N MET A 353 13.24 2.12 7.70
CA MET A 353 14.65 1.74 7.66
C MET A 353 15.47 2.44 8.75
N GLY A 354 15.14 3.68 9.06
CA GLY A 354 15.93 4.54 9.94
C GLY A 354 15.62 4.33 11.42
N ASN A 355 16.41 4.98 12.27
CA ASN A 355 16.16 5.04 13.71
C ASN A 355 14.76 5.59 14.07
N HIS A 356 14.07 6.19 13.10
CA HIS A 356 12.68 6.66 13.24
C HIS A 356 11.72 5.52 13.57
N ALA A 357 12.03 4.28 13.18
CA ALA A 357 11.27 3.10 13.61
C ALA A 357 11.13 3.03 15.14
N TYR A 358 12.21 3.32 15.88
CA TYR A 358 12.25 3.30 17.34
C TYR A 358 11.80 4.62 17.97
N THR A 359 12.31 5.74 17.45
CA THR A 359 12.13 7.06 18.08
C THR A 359 10.79 7.70 17.77
N HIS A 360 10.19 7.39 16.62
CA HIS A 360 8.93 7.97 16.15
C HIS A 360 7.84 6.90 15.98
N CYS A 361 8.01 5.92 15.11
CA CYS A 361 6.94 4.97 14.79
C CYS A 361 6.48 4.20 16.02
N LYS A 362 7.42 3.56 16.77
CA LYS A 362 7.11 2.83 17.99
C LYS A 362 6.46 3.71 19.04
N VAL A 363 7.06 4.86 19.33
CA VAL A 363 6.56 5.77 20.37
C VAL A 363 5.16 6.31 20.01
N ARG A 364 4.93 6.63 18.74
CA ARG A 364 3.61 7.04 18.25
C ARG A 364 2.59 5.92 18.42
N MET A 365 2.94 4.71 17.98
CA MET A 365 2.02 3.59 18.06
C MET A 365 1.70 3.17 19.49
N ASP A 366 2.66 3.27 20.42
CA ASP A 366 2.39 3.05 21.85
C ASP A 366 1.36 4.05 22.38
N LYS A 367 1.49 5.32 22.05
CA LYS A 367 0.52 6.36 22.45
C LYS A 367 -0.85 6.16 21.79
N VAL A 368 -0.88 5.76 20.52
CA VAL A 368 -2.15 5.44 19.82
C VAL A 368 -2.85 4.26 20.47
N VAL A 369 -2.13 3.18 20.78
CA VAL A 369 -2.68 2.00 21.49
C VAL A 369 -3.13 2.36 22.90
N ALA A 370 -2.40 3.21 23.61
CA ALA A 370 -2.79 3.69 24.95
C ALA A 370 -3.98 4.68 24.93
N GLY A 371 -4.38 5.22 23.77
CA GLY A 371 -5.40 6.28 23.67
C GLY A 371 -4.87 7.67 24.08
N GLU A 372 -3.55 7.84 24.08
CA GLU A 372 -2.86 9.07 24.53
C GLU A 372 -2.44 9.99 23.38
N ASP A 373 -2.79 9.65 22.13
CA ASP A 373 -2.57 10.53 20.97
C ASP A 373 -3.75 11.51 20.83
N PRO A 374 -3.57 12.80 21.15
CA PRO A 374 -4.66 13.78 21.11
C PRO A 374 -4.89 14.36 19.71
N GLY A 375 -3.92 14.18 18.80
CA GLY A 375 -3.84 14.86 17.51
C GLY A 375 -4.59 14.19 16.36
N GLY A 376 -4.44 14.78 15.17
CA GLY A 376 -4.92 14.23 13.92
C GLY A 376 -6.41 13.88 13.90
N ILE A 377 -6.71 12.63 13.52
CA ILE A 377 -8.10 12.14 13.39
C ILE A 377 -8.68 11.53 14.68
N THR A 378 -7.94 11.51 15.78
CA THR A 378 -8.35 10.87 17.05
C THR A 378 -9.76 11.27 17.45
N LYS A 379 -10.04 12.58 17.47
CA LYS A 379 -11.36 13.12 17.83
C LYS A 379 -12.44 12.76 16.80
N ALA A 380 -12.11 12.82 15.51
CA ALA A 380 -13.05 12.53 14.43
C ALA A 380 -13.44 11.04 14.41
N GLN A 381 -12.51 10.13 14.78
CA GLN A 381 -12.74 8.70 14.90
C GLN A 381 -13.28 8.29 16.28
N ASN A 382 -13.40 9.23 17.23
CA ASN A 382 -13.72 8.93 18.63
C ASN A 382 -12.81 7.83 19.21
N TRP A 383 -11.53 7.88 18.87
CA TRP A 383 -10.55 6.87 19.27
C TRP A 383 -10.24 6.98 20.77
N GLN A 384 -10.26 5.84 21.46
CA GLN A 384 -10.04 5.75 22.91
C GLN A 384 -8.87 4.79 23.26
N GLY A 385 -8.11 4.39 22.26
CA GLY A 385 -7.06 3.37 22.42
C GLY A 385 -7.53 1.96 22.12
N GLY A 386 -6.61 1.00 22.19
CA GLY A 386 -6.83 -0.43 21.99
C GLY A 386 -6.09 -1.02 20.80
N GLY A 387 -6.19 -2.34 20.67
CA GLY A 387 -5.43 -3.14 19.73
C GLY A 387 -3.97 -3.31 20.18
N GLY A 388 -3.10 -3.62 19.24
CA GLY A 388 -1.68 -3.83 19.50
C GLY A 388 -0.89 -3.94 18.20
N TYR A 389 0.42 -4.18 18.31
CA TYR A 389 1.30 -4.48 17.19
C TYR A 389 2.49 -5.31 17.64
N ARG A 390 3.10 -6.03 16.71
CA ARG A 390 4.37 -6.75 16.89
C ARG A 390 5.49 -5.98 16.20
N PHE A 391 6.61 -5.84 16.87
CA PHE A 391 7.81 -5.20 16.33
C PHE A 391 8.75 -6.24 15.76
N TYR A 392 9.21 -6.04 14.52
CA TYR A 392 10.12 -6.97 13.84
C TYR A 392 11.40 -6.27 13.39
N GLU A 393 12.48 -7.02 13.40
CA GLU A 393 13.76 -6.64 12.80
C GLU A 393 13.98 -7.48 11.54
N VAL A 394 14.47 -6.85 10.48
CA VAL A 394 14.97 -7.60 9.32
C VAL A 394 16.26 -8.29 9.70
N ALA A 395 16.32 -9.61 9.59
CA ALA A 395 17.49 -10.41 9.95
C ALA A 395 18.73 -9.98 9.14
N PRO A 396 19.95 -10.16 9.68
CA PRO A 396 21.18 -9.97 8.92
C PRO A 396 21.24 -10.94 7.71
N THR A 397 22.21 -10.76 6.81
CA THR A 397 22.42 -11.70 5.72
C THR A 397 22.70 -13.12 6.22
N LEU A 398 22.13 -14.13 5.54
CA LEU A 398 22.32 -15.54 5.91
C LEU A 398 23.74 -16.02 5.62
N ILE A 399 24.38 -15.49 4.59
CA ILE A 399 25.71 -15.91 4.14
C ILE A 399 26.64 -14.71 4.13
N ASN A 400 27.74 -14.84 4.83
CA ASN A 400 28.84 -13.90 4.87
C ASN A 400 30.05 -14.44 4.09
N LYS A 401 31.03 -13.59 3.84
CA LYS A 401 32.37 -13.99 3.41
C LYS A 401 33.31 -13.95 4.60
N ASP A 402 34.10 -15.03 4.74
CA ASP A 402 35.13 -15.08 5.75
C ASP A 402 36.38 -14.27 5.33
N PRO A 403 37.43 -14.15 6.17
CA PRO A 403 38.66 -13.43 5.81
C PRO A 403 39.43 -14.00 4.58
N PHE A 404 39.06 -15.19 4.12
CA PHE A 404 39.64 -15.84 2.93
C PHE A 404 38.74 -15.70 1.69
N ASP A 405 37.71 -14.85 1.76
CA ASP A 405 36.72 -14.65 0.70
C ASP A 405 35.83 -15.88 0.41
N GLU A 406 35.77 -16.83 1.36
CA GLU A 406 34.94 -18.02 1.29
C GLU A 406 33.55 -17.75 1.87
N TYR A 407 32.51 -18.28 1.20
CA TYR A 407 31.13 -18.12 1.67
C TYR A 407 30.84 -19.03 2.88
N VAL A 408 30.46 -18.42 3.99
CA VAL A 408 30.13 -19.09 5.26
C VAL A 408 28.75 -18.65 5.75
N ILE A 409 28.07 -19.56 6.46
CA ILE A 409 26.80 -19.22 7.13
C ILE A 409 27.10 -18.21 8.23
N ASN A 410 26.26 -17.18 8.34
CA ASN A 410 26.38 -16.16 9.36
C ASN A 410 26.20 -16.77 10.76
N GLU A 411 27.13 -16.47 11.66
CA GLU A 411 27.17 -17.00 13.04
C GLU A 411 25.99 -16.53 13.91
N ASP A 412 25.34 -15.44 13.54
CA ASP A 412 24.14 -14.92 14.22
C ASP A 412 22.91 -15.82 14.04
N TYR A 413 22.98 -16.79 13.11
CA TYR A 413 21.88 -17.72 12.87
C TYR A 413 22.02 -18.97 13.75
N ASP A 414 21.11 -19.12 14.72
CA ASP A 414 20.94 -20.38 15.42
C ASP A 414 20.35 -21.48 14.51
N ALA A 415 20.23 -22.70 15.01
CA ALA A 415 19.76 -23.83 14.22
C ALA A 415 18.32 -23.65 13.68
N ASN A 416 17.44 -23.02 14.46
CA ASN A 416 16.05 -22.78 14.09
C ASN A 416 15.95 -21.64 13.06
N MET A 417 16.67 -20.56 13.29
CA MET A 417 16.78 -19.45 12.36
C MET A 417 17.36 -19.92 11.01
N LEU A 418 18.43 -20.75 11.04
CA LEU A 418 19.00 -21.32 9.83
C LEU A 418 17.98 -22.18 9.08
N ALA A 419 17.25 -23.04 9.77
CA ALA A 419 16.22 -23.87 9.15
C ALA A 419 15.10 -23.02 8.54
N ALA A 420 14.62 -22.00 9.25
CA ALA A 420 13.61 -21.08 8.75
C ALA A 420 14.09 -20.25 7.54
N ALA A 421 15.34 -19.77 7.55
CA ALA A 421 15.92 -19.02 6.45
C ALA A 421 16.09 -19.90 5.19
N VAL A 422 16.64 -21.10 5.33
CA VAL A 422 16.78 -22.03 4.20
C VAL A 422 15.40 -22.43 3.65
N ALA A 423 14.40 -22.62 4.53
CA ALA A 423 13.02 -22.86 4.12
C ALA A 423 12.47 -21.71 3.27
N LEU A 424 12.68 -20.48 3.72
CA LEU A 424 12.25 -19.28 2.97
C LEU A 424 12.90 -19.21 1.58
N HIS A 425 14.20 -19.50 1.47
CA HIS A 425 14.92 -19.53 0.19
C HIS A 425 14.46 -20.65 -0.75
N GLU A 426 14.04 -21.79 -0.20
CA GLU A 426 13.59 -22.96 -0.96
C GLU A 426 12.07 -22.95 -1.24
N GLY A 427 11.33 -21.94 -0.73
CA GLY A 427 9.89 -21.83 -0.92
C GLY A 427 9.09 -22.80 -0.02
N PHE A 428 9.68 -23.25 1.10
CA PHE A 428 9.02 -24.03 2.12
C PHE A 428 8.53 -23.14 3.26
N ARG A 429 7.50 -23.57 3.95
CA ARG A 429 7.02 -22.95 5.18
C ARG A 429 7.68 -23.64 6.39
N TYR A 430 8.45 -22.90 7.18
CA TYR A 430 9.02 -23.39 8.42
C TYR A 430 7.90 -23.69 9.42
N GLN A 431 7.75 -24.96 9.75
CA GLN A 431 6.73 -25.48 10.66
C GLN A 431 7.21 -26.83 11.19
N PRO A 432 8.08 -26.83 12.22
CA PRO A 432 8.65 -28.07 12.75
C PRO A 432 7.57 -28.97 13.36
N ASP A 433 7.65 -30.26 13.03
CA ASP A 433 6.82 -31.30 13.60
C ASP A 433 7.29 -31.63 15.03
N GLY A 434 6.36 -31.97 15.94
CA GLY A 434 6.66 -32.26 17.33
C GLY A 434 7.32 -33.62 17.57
N ASP A 435 7.08 -34.58 16.66
CA ASP A 435 7.49 -35.98 16.81
C ASP A 435 8.64 -36.37 15.86
N LEU A 436 8.62 -35.83 14.65
CA LEU A 436 9.56 -36.12 13.57
C LEU A 436 10.56 -34.99 13.35
N PHE A 437 11.73 -35.08 13.92
CA PHE A 437 12.77 -34.03 13.92
C PHE A 437 13.19 -33.56 12.52
N TRP A 438 13.03 -34.42 11.51
CA TRP A 438 13.40 -34.07 10.11
C TRP A 438 12.30 -33.32 9.37
N LYS A 439 11.05 -33.34 9.85
CA LYS A 439 9.94 -32.52 9.31
C LYS A 439 10.00 -31.09 9.86
N GLN A 440 11.05 -30.34 9.51
CA GLN A 440 11.22 -28.95 9.99
C GLN A 440 10.41 -27.94 9.18
N SER A 441 10.19 -28.23 7.90
CA SER A 441 9.47 -27.33 7.02
C SER A 441 8.62 -28.11 6.04
N VAL A 442 7.47 -27.53 5.66
CA VAL A 442 6.46 -28.15 4.80
C VAL A 442 6.40 -27.39 3.47
N GLY A 443 6.49 -28.14 2.37
CA GLY A 443 6.28 -27.66 1.01
C GLY A 443 4.94 -28.12 0.43
N ASN A 444 4.83 -28.12 -0.90
CA ASN A 444 3.68 -28.66 -1.63
C ASN A 444 3.84 -30.17 -1.82
N GLU A 445 2.73 -30.88 -2.07
CA GLU A 445 2.73 -32.30 -2.50
C GLU A 445 3.50 -33.24 -1.57
N ASN A 446 3.28 -33.17 -0.25
CA ASN A 446 3.96 -33.98 0.76
C ASN A 446 5.49 -33.88 0.74
N SER A 447 6.01 -32.71 0.37
CA SER A 447 7.44 -32.43 0.40
C SER A 447 7.84 -31.73 1.69
N TYR A 448 9.00 -32.11 2.22
CA TYR A 448 9.54 -31.58 3.48
C TYR A 448 10.98 -31.10 3.28
N LEU A 449 11.41 -30.20 4.15
CA LEU A 449 12.79 -29.75 4.20
C LEU A 449 13.35 -29.94 5.61
N PHE A 450 14.53 -30.54 5.66
CA PHE A 450 15.34 -30.69 6.87
C PHE A 450 16.68 -29.99 6.71
N VAL A 451 17.02 -29.14 7.64
CA VAL A 451 18.26 -28.37 7.65
C VAL A 451 19.12 -28.79 8.84
N THR A 452 20.39 -29.10 8.59
CA THR A 452 21.31 -29.53 9.65
C THR A 452 22.75 -29.11 9.34
N THR A 453 23.51 -28.73 10.37
CA THR A 453 24.96 -28.49 10.26
C THR A 453 25.79 -29.76 10.46
N ARG A 454 25.14 -30.88 10.79
CA ARG A 454 25.82 -32.18 11.01
C ARG A 454 26.29 -32.76 9.69
N HIS A 455 27.35 -33.56 9.75
CA HIS A 455 27.76 -34.45 8.66
C HIS A 455 26.77 -35.61 8.55
N LEU A 456 26.33 -35.93 7.34
CA LEU A 456 25.37 -37.00 7.06
C LEU A 456 26.10 -38.24 6.54
N ASN A 457 25.69 -39.43 7.05
CA ASN A 457 26.11 -40.74 6.60
C ASN A 457 24.90 -41.65 6.32
N SER A 458 25.13 -42.83 5.73
CA SER A 458 24.04 -43.75 5.39
C SER A 458 23.18 -44.15 6.57
N PRO A 459 23.72 -44.55 7.76
CA PRO A 459 22.88 -44.90 8.89
C PRO A 459 21.95 -43.81 9.38
N TYR A 460 22.36 -42.54 9.23
CA TYR A 460 21.52 -41.41 9.59
C TYR A 460 20.36 -41.23 8.61
N LEU A 461 20.62 -41.39 7.31
CA LEU A 461 19.57 -41.30 6.28
C LEU A 461 18.62 -42.51 6.36
N ASP A 462 19.13 -43.72 6.63
CA ASP A 462 18.30 -44.90 6.86
C ASP A 462 17.31 -44.68 8.02
N SER A 463 17.77 -44.11 9.13
CA SER A 463 16.90 -43.79 10.28
C SER A 463 15.79 -42.78 9.95
N ILE A 464 16.03 -41.83 9.05
CA ILE A 464 14.99 -40.93 8.54
C ILE A 464 14.03 -41.69 7.62
N LYS A 465 14.58 -42.46 6.67
CA LYS A 465 13.81 -43.24 5.70
C LYS A 465 12.83 -44.21 6.35
N ASP A 466 13.24 -44.86 7.43
CA ASP A 466 12.42 -45.81 8.21
C ASP A 466 11.18 -45.15 8.85
N THR A 467 11.18 -43.80 9.01
CA THR A 467 10.08 -43.02 9.57
C THR A 467 9.28 -42.26 8.55
N MET A 468 9.67 -42.31 7.28
CA MET A 468 8.94 -41.69 6.17
C MET A 468 7.77 -42.55 5.71
N GLU A 469 6.65 -41.90 5.38
CA GLU A 469 5.49 -42.53 4.77
C GLU A 469 5.62 -42.67 3.23
N GLU A 470 4.82 -43.54 2.65
CA GLU A 470 4.79 -43.70 1.19
C GLU A 470 4.30 -42.40 0.51
N GLY A 471 5.04 -41.92 -0.48
CA GLY A 471 4.72 -40.68 -1.20
C GLY A 471 5.27 -39.39 -0.57
N GLU A 472 6.01 -39.48 0.53
CA GLU A 472 6.73 -38.35 1.10
C GLU A 472 8.07 -38.12 0.41
N TYR A 473 8.40 -36.83 0.17
CA TYR A 473 9.67 -36.38 -0.40
C TYR A 473 10.39 -35.48 0.59
N LEU A 474 11.71 -35.65 0.69
CA LEU A 474 12.54 -34.90 1.63
C LEU A 474 13.73 -34.25 0.92
N ILE A 475 13.90 -32.95 1.11
CA ILE A 475 15.15 -32.24 0.81
C ILE A 475 15.92 -32.09 2.11
N ILE A 476 17.19 -32.51 2.12
CA ILE A 476 18.09 -32.28 3.26
C ILE A 476 19.16 -31.28 2.85
N ALA A 477 19.18 -30.13 3.53
CA ALA A 477 20.23 -29.14 3.41
C ALA A 477 21.24 -29.32 4.53
N CYS A 478 22.48 -29.72 4.23
CA CYS A 478 23.49 -30.01 5.22
C CYS A 478 24.86 -29.41 4.87
N ARG A 479 25.74 -29.29 5.86
CA ARG A 479 27.11 -28.81 5.66
C ARG A 479 27.98 -29.80 4.87
N SER A 480 27.85 -31.09 5.13
CA SER A 480 28.62 -32.15 4.48
C SER A 480 27.93 -33.50 4.56
N PHE A 481 28.23 -34.39 3.62
CA PHE A 481 27.72 -35.76 3.58
C PHE A 481 28.70 -36.69 2.87
N ASP A 482 28.58 -38.01 3.09
CA ASP A 482 29.39 -39.04 2.45
C ASP A 482 29.14 -39.10 0.94
N SER A 483 30.18 -39.39 0.18
CA SER A 483 30.10 -39.47 -1.30
C SER A 483 29.02 -40.47 -1.76
N GLY A 484 28.15 -40.05 -2.65
CA GLY A 484 27.09 -40.88 -3.23
C GLY A 484 25.76 -40.85 -2.48
N LEU A 485 25.66 -40.20 -1.31
CA LEU A 485 24.38 -40.09 -0.59
C LEU A 485 23.35 -39.20 -1.30
N ASP A 486 23.79 -38.26 -2.13
CA ASP A 486 22.93 -37.42 -2.98
C ASP A 486 22.12 -38.19 -4.02
N LYS A 487 22.47 -39.47 -4.26
CA LYS A 487 21.82 -40.37 -5.22
C LYS A 487 21.39 -41.72 -4.61
N ALA A 488 21.47 -41.86 -3.29
CA ALA A 488 21.24 -43.15 -2.64
C ALA A 488 19.74 -43.50 -2.48
N TYR A 489 18.85 -42.46 -2.49
CA TYR A 489 17.41 -42.63 -2.23
C TYR A 489 16.60 -41.88 -3.28
N ASP A 490 15.53 -42.46 -3.79
CA ASP A 490 14.69 -41.89 -4.85
C ASP A 490 13.84 -40.72 -4.35
N ASN A 491 13.52 -40.69 -3.05
CA ASN A 491 12.66 -39.68 -2.45
C ASN A 491 13.37 -38.79 -1.39
N ILE A 492 14.70 -38.87 -1.29
CA ILE A 492 15.51 -38.00 -0.45
C ILE A 492 16.59 -37.33 -1.31
N THR A 493 16.58 -36.01 -1.37
CA THR A 493 17.61 -35.23 -2.07
C THR A 493 18.49 -34.55 -1.05
N VAL A 494 19.81 -34.81 -1.07
CA VAL A 494 20.79 -34.18 -0.16
C VAL A 494 21.55 -33.09 -0.89
N LYS A 495 21.57 -31.89 -0.33
CA LYS A 495 22.26 -30.71 -0.89
C LYS A 495 23.19 -30.09 0.14
N LYS A 496 24.27 -29.47 -0.32
CA LYS A 496 25.22 -28.75 0.58
C LYS A 496 24.83 -27.29 0.74
N ILE A 497 24.89 -26.79 1.98
CA ILE A 497 24.83 -25.36 2.29
C ILE A 497 26.25 -24.86 2.62
N PRO A 498 26.63 -23.65 2.17
CA PRO A 498 25.80 -22.63 1.53
C PRO A 498 25.63 -22.81 0.00
N GLN A 499 26.30 -23.74 -0.66
CA GLN A 499 26.39 -23.85 -2.12
C GLN A 499 25.03 -23.86 -2.82
N MET A 500 24.04 -24.58 -2.27
CA MET A 500 22.70 -24.65 -2.86
C MET A 500 21.96 -23.29 -2.90
N LEU A 501 22.41 -22.31 -2.14
CA LEU A 501 21.79 -21.01 -2.01
C LEU A 501 22.47 -19.94 -2.88
N LEU A 502 23.76 -20.08 -3.18
CA LEU A 502 24.60 -19.05 -3.80
C LEU A 502 24.13 -18.61 -5.21
N GLU A 503 23.44 -19.47 -5.94
CA GLU A 503 22.94 -19.15 -7.28
C GLU A 503 21.56 -18.45 -7.26
N ARG A 504 20.90 -18.39 -6.10
CA ARG A 504 19.52 -17.91 -5.98
C ARG A 504 19.41 -16.41 -5.80
N CYS A 505 20.31 -15.83 -5.02
CA CYS A 505 20.31 -14.41 -4.72
C CYS A 505 21.73 -13.91 -4.42
N GLU A 506 21.86 -12.58 -4.25
CA GLU A 506 23.12 -11.94 -3.86
C GLU A 506 23.13 -11.79 -2.34
N PHE A 507 24.09 -12.42 -1.69
CA PHE A 507 24.26 -12.37 -0.25
C PHE A 507 25.25 -11.27 0.18
N GLY A 508 25.14 -10.85 1.44
CA GLY A 508 26.06 -9.90 2.04
C GLY A 508 25.83 -8.44 1.63
N LYS A 509 24.79 -8.14 0.86
CA LYS A 509 24.43 -6.76 0.54
C LYS A 509 23.58 -6.16 1.65
N ALA A 510 24.00 -4.98 2.14
CA ALA A 510 23.23 -4.18 3.08
C ALA A 510 22.11 -3.43 2.36
N ASP A 511 22.37 -2.99 1.13
CA ASP A 511 21.41 -2.38 0.24
C ASP A 511 21.59 -2.89 -1.21
N TYR A 512 20.56 -2.76 -2.02
CA TYR A 512 20.54 -3.14 -3.43
C TYR A 512 20.45 -1.92 -4.35
N ASN A 513 20.87 -0.76 -3.87
CA ASN A 513 20.90 0.45 -4.67
C ASN A 513 21.97 0.36 -5.75
N LEU A 514 21.75 1.05 -6.87
CA LEU A 514 22.70 1.11 -7.96
C LEU A 514 24.00 1.76 -7.49
N ASN A 515 25.11 1.01 -7.53
CA ASN A 515 26.44 1.52 -7.21
C ASN A 515 27.17 1.82 -8.52
N ILE A 516 27.29 3.10 -8.86
CA ILE A 516 27.96 3.55 -10.09
C ILE A 516 29.46 3.71 -9.81
N VAL A 517 30.24 2.68 -10.14
CA VAL A 517 31.70 2.67 -9.99
C VAL A 517 32.38 3.44 -11.14
N HIS A 518 31.79 3.37 -12.32
CA HIS A 518 32.26 4.07 -13.52
C HIS A 518 31.09 4.80 -14.15
N PRO A 519 30.89 6.10 -13.89
CA PRO A 519 29.83 6.86 -14.54
C PRO A 519 30.02 6.84 -16.06
N PRO A 520 28.95 6.71 -16.85
CA PRO A 520 29.05 6.80 -18.30
C PRO A 520 29.64 8.17 -18.68
N VAL A 521 30.67 8.16 -19.53
CA VAL A 521 31.19 9.38 -20.13
C VAL A 521 30.27 9.69 -21.30
N TYR A 522 29.47 10.73 -21.20
CA TYR A 522 28.76 11.26 -22.34
C TYR A 522 29.79 12.07 -23.16
N ASP A 523 30.02 11.66 -24.42
CA ASP A 523 30.69 12.52 -25.37
C ASP A 523 29.78 13.75 -25.56
N ASP A 524 30.18 14.90 -25.04
CA ASP A 524 29.61 16.18 -25.40
C ASP A 524 29.79 16.32 -26.91
N CYS A 525 28.72 15.99 -27.64
CA CYS A 525 28.69 16.18 -29.08
C CYS A 525 28.74 17.68 -29.33
N ASP A 526 29.95 18.15 -29.67
CA ASP A 526 30.26 19.34 -30.46
C ASP A 526 29.38 20.59 -30.18
N GLU A 527 29.77 21.37 -29.19
CA GLU A 527 29.65 22.82 -29.35
C GLU A 527 30.60 23.25 -30.46
N GLU A 528 30.17 23.13 -31.72
CA GLU A 528 30.77 23.92 -32.79
C GLU A 528 30.54 25.39 -32.46
N GLU A 529 31.60 26.05 -31.94
CA GLU A 529 31.73 27.50 -31.95
C GLU A 529 31.60 27.97 -33.40
N GLU A 530 30.43 28.41 -33.83
CA GLU A 530 30.29 29.30 -34.95
C GLU A 530 30.68 30.73 -34.52
N ASP A 531 31.98 31.02 -34.63
CA ASP A 531 32.47 32.38 -34.78
C ASP A 531 31.97 32.97 -36.09
N VAL A 532 31.02 33.93 -36.01
CA VAL A 532 30.91 35.05 -36.95
C VAL A 532 30.40 36.30 -36.25
#